data_2647e12a41a6abebff30bb9a3403a2e8
#
_entry.id   2647e12a41a6abebff30bb9a3403a2e8
#
_cell.length_a   1.000
_cell.length_b   1.000
_cell.length_c   1.000
_cell.angle_alpha   90.00
_cell.angle_beta   90.00
_cell.angle_gamma   90.00
#
_symmetry.space_group_name_H-M   'P 1'
#
loop_
_entity.id
_entity.type
_entity.pdbx_description
1 polymer ?
#
loop_
_entity_poly.entity_id
_entity_poly.type
_entity_poly.pdbx_seq_one_letter_code
_entity_poly.pdbx_strand_id
1 'polypeptide(L)'
;PRSSSAASDVYKRQDLNIIKDELQDLINSKTNEFKSAEINEKLEKEKIDITLPERSFVRGKIHPVSQTIDEISSIFSEIGFSVEEGPDVENEYNNFTALNTPENHPARDMHDTFYLDEKKQKLLRTHTSPVQIRTMLKDKPPFKIIAPGRTYRSDSDQTHSPMFHQVEGLHIDKNINM
;
A
#
# COMPACT_ATOMS: atom_id res chain seq x y z
N PRO A 1 -4.15 61.17 -75.93
CA PRO A 1 -3.02 60.77 -75.11
C PRO A 1 -3.48 60.56 -73.65
N ARG A 2 -4.09 59.36 -73.36
CA ARG A 2 -4.38 58.93 -72.00
C ARG A 2 -3.70 57.64 -71.57
N SER A 3 -2.55 57.34 -72.20
CA SER A 3 -1.83 56.06 -71.96
C SER A 3 -0.66 56.13 -70.98
N SER A 4 -0.26 57.34 -70.57
CA SER A 4 0.93 57.51 -69.71
C SER A 4 0.63 57.33 -68.22
N SER A 5 -0.61 57.60 -67.77
CA SER A 5 -0.97 57.56 -66.37
C SER A 5 -1.15 56.07 -65.86
N ALA A 6 -1.77 55.22 -66.68
CA ALA A 6 -2.02 53.81 -66.27
C ALA A 6 -0.75 52.98 -66.18
N ALA A 7 0.22 53.20 -67.04
CA ALA A 7 1.52 52.53 -66.99
C ALA A 7 2.30 52.92 -65.71
N SER A 8 2.31 54.20 -65.37
CA SER A 8 2.96 54.71 -64.16
C SER A 8 2.35 54.12 -62.89
N ASP A 9 1.02 53.90 -62.85
CA ASP A 9 0.35 53.34 -61.72
C ASP A 9 0.61 51.80 -61.55
N VAL A 10 0.84 51.11 -62.65
CA VAL A 10 1.24 49.70 -62.65
C VAL A 10 2.66 49.53 -62.08
N TYR A 11 3.59 50.34 -62.51
CA TYR A 11 4.97 50.30 -61.96
C TYR A 11 5.00 50.67 -60.48
N LYS A 12 4.28 51.68 -60.03
CA LYS A 12 4.17 52.00 -58.61
C LYS A 12 3.60 50.86 -57.78
N ARG A 13 2.62 50.13 -58.29
CA ARG A 13 2.05 48.92 -57.60
C ARG A 13 3.07 47.80 -57.54
N GLN A 14 3.89 47.58 -58.56
CA GLN A 14 4.92 46.60 -58.56
C GLN A 14 6.01 46.95 -57.52
N ASP A 15 6.47 48.21 -57.47
CA ASP A 15 7.45 48.64 -56.48
C ASP A 15 6.89 48.53 -55.05
N LEU A 16 5.62 48.83 -54.82
CA LEU A 16 4.96 48.65 -53.52
C LEU A 16 4.86 47.22 -53.11
N ASN A 17 4.62 46.29 -54.05
CA ASN A 17 4.60 44.86 -53.73
C ASN A 17 6.00 44.33 -53.36
N ILE A 18 7.04 44.75 -54.04
CA ILE A 18 8.41 44.42 -53.73
C ILE A 18 8.74 44.87 -52.32
N ILE A 19 8.49 46.12 -51.99
CA ILE A 19 8.72 46.68 -50.65
C ILE A 19 7.90 45.93 -49.58
N LYS A 20 6.65 45.58 -49.88
CA LYS A 20 5.82 44.80 -48.97
C LYS A 20 6.40 43.43 -48.70
N ASP A 21 6.88 42.73 -49.75
CA ASP A 21 7.47 41.40 -49.61
C ASP A 21 8.80 41.47 -48.84
N GLU A 22 9.68 42.46 -49.11
CA GLU A 22 10.89 42.69 -48.33
C GLU A 22 10.59 42.99 -46.86
N LEU A 23 9.57 43.83 -46.55
CA LEU A 23 9.16 44.11 -45.19
C LEU A 23 8.62 42.87 -44.50
N GLN A 24 7.84 42.05 -45.19
CA GLN A 24 7.31 40.81 -44.67
C GLN A 24 8.41 39.81 -44.30
N ASP A 25 9.41 39.69 -45.16
CA ASP A 25 10.58 38.84 -44.93
C ASP A 25 11.41 39.33 -43.74
N LEU A 26 11.60 40.64 -43.61
CA LEU A 26 12.27 41.23 -42.45
C LEU A 26 11.49 40.97 -41.14
N ILE A 27 10.16 41.11 -41.16
CA ILE A 27 9.29 40.81 -40.00
C ILE A 27 9.38 39.34 -39.64
N ASN A 28 9.31 38.45 -40.62
CA ASN A 28 9.40 37.00 -40.39
C ASN A 28 10.79 36.61 -39.83
N SER A 29 11.85 37.17 -40.36
CA SER A 29 13.22 36.96 -39.87
C SER A 29 13.36 37.41 -38.42
N LYS A 30 12.90 38.62 -38.08
CA LYS A 30 12.97 39.14 -36.71
C LYS A 30 12.07 38.33 -35.75
N THR A 31 10.91 37.93 -36.21
CA THR A 31 10.01 37.08 -35.41
C THR A 31 10.66 35.74 -35.07
N ASN A 32 11.34 35.12 -36.02
CA ASN A 32 12.05 33.86 -35.81
C ASN A 32 13.25 34.04 -34.87
N GLU A 33 14.00 35.16 -35.00
CA GLU A 33 15.08 35.50 -34.09
C GLU A 33 14.58 35.63 -32.64
N PHE A 34 13.50 36.36 -32.39
CA PHE A 34 12.93 36.51 -31.07
C PHE A 34 12.39 35.20 -30.51
N LYS A 35 11.72 34.37 -31.31
CA LYS A 35 11.27 33.04 -30.88
C LYS A 35 12.45 32.16 -30.50
N SER A 36 13.52 32.17 -31.25
CA SER A 36 14.72 31.41 -30.94
C SER A 36 15.40 31.88 -29.66
N ALA A 37 15.47 33.20 -29.45
CA ALA A 37 15.98 33.77 -28.22
C ALA A 37 15.14 33.39 -26.99
N GLU A 38 13.79 33.46 -27.10
CA GLU A 38 12.88 33.06 -26.03
C GLU A 38 13.02 31.56 -25.69
N ILE A 39 13.14 30.70 -26.71
CA ILE A 39 13.35 29.25 -26.50
C ILE A 39 14.68 29.01 -25.80
N ASN A 40 15.76 29.66 -26.23
CA ASN A 40 17.06 29.50 -25.60
C ASN A 40 17.07 29.98 -24.14
N GLU A 41 16.40 31.08 -23.84
CA GLU A 41 16.26 31.57 -22.46
C GLU A 41 15.48 30.58 -21.58
N LYS A 42 14.42 29.98 -22.13
CA LYS A 42 13.67 28.91 -21.41
C LYS A 42 14.53 27.68 -21.18
N LEU A 43 15.26 27.22 -22.18
CA LEU A 43 16.15 26.06 -22.08
C LEU A 43 17.24 26.26 -21.02
N GLU A 44 17.81 27.46 -20.92
CA GLU A 44 18.79 27.78 -19.88
C GLU A 44 18.17 27.78 -18.47
N LYS A 45 16.95 28.30 -18.32
CA LYS A 45 16.23 28.31 -17.03
C LYS A 45 15.73 26.94 -16.61
N GLU A 46 15.38 26.08 -17.56
CA GLU A 46 14.85 24.72 -17.32
C GLU A 46 15.96 23.66 -17.37
N LYS A 47 17.22 24.05 -17.39
CA LYS A 47 18.34 23.13 -17.40
C LYS A 47 18.33 22.25 -16.15
N ILE A 48 18.04 20.97 -16.33
CA ILE A 48 18.07 19.97 -15.27
C ILE A 48 19.48 19.38 -15.21
N ASP A 49 20.05 19.33 -14.01
CA ASP A 49 21.32 18.66 -13.78
C ASP A 49 21.12 17.13 -13.83
N ILE A 50 21.46 16.55 -14.97
CA ILE A 50 21.39 15.09 -15.19
C ILE A 50 22.60 14.33 -14.61
N THR A 51 23.57 15.04 -14.03
CA THR A 51 24.73 14.41 -13.38
C THR A 51 24.44 13.98 -11.94
N LEU A 52 23.30 14.44 -11.37
CA LEU A 52 22.86 13.96 -10.08
C LEU A 52 22.51 12.47 -10.16
N PRO A 53 22.97 11.65 -9.19
CA PRO A 53 22.65 10.25 -9.17
C PRO A 53 21.13 10.07 -9.08
N GLU A 54 20.61 9.11 -9.82
CA GLU A 54 19.22 8.69 -9.75
C GLU A 54 18.85 8.43 -8.29
N ARG A 55 17.68 8.94 -7.84
CA ARG A 55 17.18 8.57 -6.52
C ARG A 55 17.06 7.06 -6.45
N SER A 56 17.88 6.44 -5.61
CA SER A 56 17.82 5.01 -5.40
C SER A 56 16.39 4.64 -4.99
N PHE A 57 15.70 3.87 -5.81
CA PHE A 57 14.45 3.22 -5.40
C PHE A 57 14.80 2.26 -4.26
N VAL A 58 14.48 2.65 -3.03
CA VAL A 58 14.53 1.73 -1.91
C VAL A 58 13.46 0.67 -2.19
N ARG A 59 13.88 -0.49 -2.66
CA ARG A 59 12.99 -1.64 -2.77
C ARG A 59 12.52 -1.97 -1.37
N GLY A 60 11.22 -1.86 -1.12
CA GLY A 60 10.63 -2.33 0.12
C GLY A 60 10.96 -3.80 0.35
N LYS A 61 11.11 -4.19 1.62
CA LYS A 61 11.31 -5.58 2.01
C LYS A 61 10.13 -6.00 2.88
N ILE A 62 9.69 -7.24 2.72
CA ILE A 62 8.68 -7.83 3.58
C ILE A 62 9.31 -8.07 4.96
N HIS A 63 8.55 -7.76 6.02
CA HIS A 63 9.02 -7.98 7.38
C HIS A 63 9.30 -9.47 7.64
N PRO A 64 10.37 -9.85 8.37
CA PRO A 64 10.72 -11.25 8.60
C PRO A 64 9.57 -12.08 9.20
N VAL A 65 8.81 -11.52 10.14
CA VAL A 65 7.64 -12.20 10.73
C VAL A 65 6.58 -12.52 9.66
N SER A 66 6.30 -11.59 8.76
CA SER A 66 5.36 -11.84 7.65
C SER A 66 5.86 -12.94 6.72
N GLN A 67 7.15 -12.93 6.38
CA GLN A 67 7.76 -13.99 5.57
C GLN A 67 7.63 -15.37 6.24
N THR A 68 7.86 -15.43 7.56
CA THR A 68 7.72 -16.67 8.32
C THR A 68 6.28 -17.16 8.37
N ILE A 69 5.30 -16.26 8.55
CA ILE A 69 3.88 -16.61 8.53
C ILE A 69 3.48 -17.13 7.15
N ASP A 70 3.93 -16.49 6.08
CA ASP A 70 3.66 -16.91 4.70
C ASP A 70 4.27 -18.30 4.42
N GLU A 71 5.49 -18.55 4.87
CA GLU A 71 6.17 -19.84 4.74
C GLU A 71 5.44 -20.96 5.51
N ILE A 72 5.08 -20.72 6.77
CA ILE A 72 4.29 -21.67 7.58
C ILE A 72 2.95 -21.94 6.90
N SER A 73 2.26 -20.90 6.46
CA SER A 73 0.97 -21.03 5.78
C SER A 73 1.07 -21.85 4.49
N SER A 74 2.14 -21.68 3.72
CA SER A 74 2.40 -22.46 2.52
C SER A 74 2.60 -23.94 2.84
N ILE A 75 3.47 -24.26 3.81
CA ILE A 75 3.75 -25.63 4.25
C ILE A 75 2.47 -26.34 4.70
N PHE A 76 1.67 -25.69 5.55
CA PHE A 76 0.42 -26.27 6.04
C PHE A 76 -0.64 -26.41 4.95
N SER A 77 -0.69 -25.48 4.00
CA SER A 77 -1.60 -25.56 2.85
C SER A 77 -1.27 -26.77 1.95
N GLU A 78 0.01 -27.09 1.75
CA GLU A 78 0.44 -28.27 0.98
C GLU A 78 -0.05 -29.59 1.57
N ILE A 79 -0.19 -29.66 2.90
CA ILE A 79 -0.73 -30.84 3.59
C ILE A 79 -2.24 -30.72 3.87
N GLY A 80 -2.91 -29.72 3.26
CA GLY A 80 -4.37 -29.57 3.20
C GLY A 80 -4.99 -28.83 4.37
N PHE A 81 -4.26 -27.99 5.08
CA PHE A 81 -4.84 -27.06 6.05
C PHE A 81 -5.31 -25.77 5.33
N SER A 82 -6.43 -25.22 5.75
CA SER A 82 -6.84 -23.87 5.39
C SER A 82 -6.34 -22.85 6.42
N VAL A 83 -6.08 -21.64 5.96
CA VAL A 83 -5.72 -20.52 6.83
C VAL A 83 -6.99 -19.78 7.23
N GLU A 84 -7.22 -19.69 8.53
CA GLU A 84 -8.37 -18.97 9.10
C GLU A 84 -7.89 -17.77 9.91
N GLU A 85 -8.59 -16.66 9.76
CA GLU A 85 -8.26 -15.41 10.45
C GLU A 85 -9.39 -14.98 11.37
N GLY A 86 -9.05 -14.21 12.40
CA GLY A 86 -10.02 -13.64 13.34
C GLY A 86 -9.58 -12.28 13.87
N PRO A 87 -10.50 -11.56 14.52
CA PRO A 87 -10.24 -10.23 15.04
C PRO A 87 -9.26 -10.25 16.22
N ASP A 88 -8.47 -9.17 16.35
CA ASP A 88 -7.59 -8.98 17.51
C ASP A 88 -8.40 -8.68 18.80
N VAL A 89 -9.54 -7.99 18.64
CA VAL A 89 -10.49 -7.71 19.74
C VAL A 89 -11.50 -8.83 19.82
N GLU A 90 -11.50 -9.54 20.93
CA GLU A 90 -12.37 -10.70 21.17
C GLU A 90 -13.28 -10.50 22.38
N ASN A 91 -14.29 -11.35 22.47
CA ASN A 91 -15.09 -11.49 23.65
C ASN A 91 -14.49 -12.55 24.59
N GLU A 92 -14.82 -12.42 25.87
CA GLU A 92 -14.34 -13.32 26.91
C GLU A 92 -14.79 -14.77 26.68
N TYR A 93 -15.98 -14.97 26.11
CA TYR A 93 -16.51 -16.30 25.82
C TYR A 93 -15.60 -17.07 24.86
N ASN A 94 -15.25 -16.48 23.70
CA ASN A 94 -14.40 -17.12 22.70
C ASN A 94 -12.95 -17.30 23.19
N ASN A 95 -12.45 -16.33 23.97
CA ASN A 95 -11.06 -16.34 24.40
C ASN A 95 -10.80 -17.28 25.59
N PHE A 96 -11.83 -17.57 26.41
CA PHE A 96 -11.66 -18.34 27.63
C PHE A 96 -12.75 -19.38 27.82
N THR A 97 -14.02 -19.01 27.93
CA THR A 97 -15.10 -19.89 28.35
C THR A 97 -15.30 -21.06 27.40
N ALA A 98 -15.33 -20.82 26.10
CA ALA A 98 -15.47 -21.85 25.08
C ALA A 98 -14.24 -22.80 24.99
N LEU A 99 -13.10 -22.37 25.51
CA LEU A 99 -11.87 -23.15 25.61
C LEU A 99 -11.71 -23.85 26.97
N ASN A 100 -12.81 -23.91 27.75
CA ASN A 100 -12.84 -24.54 29.05
C ASN A 100 -11.89 -23.95 30.10
N THR A 101 -11.63 -22.65 30.00
CA THR A 101 -10.86 -21.89 30.98
C THR A 101 -11.83 -21.33 32.02
N PRO A 102 -11.79 -21.78 33.29
CA PRO A 102 -12.76 -21.36 34.33
C PRO A 102 -12.56 -19.90 34.74
N GLU A 103 -13.57 -19.29 35.36
CA GLU A 103 -13.54 -17.87 35.73
C GLU A 103 -12.45 -17.51 36.74
N ASN A 104 -12.04 -18.43 37.59
CA ASN A 104 -10.97 -18.24 38.56
C ASN A 104 -9.57 -18.63 38.06
N HIS A 105 -9.41 -18.83 36.74
CA HIS A 105 -8.14 -19.19 36.18
C HIS A 105 -7.22 -17.95 36.14
N PRO A 106 -5.93 -18.07 36.54
CA PRO A 106 -5.00 -16.95 36.57
C PRO A 106 -4.86 -16.19 35.25
N ALA A 107 -4.94 -16.89 34.11
CA ALA A 107 -4.86 -16.25 32.78
C ALA A 107 -5.99 -15.24 32.49
N ARG A 108 -7.06 -15.21 33.29
CA ARG A 108 -8.12 -14.19 33.23
C ARG A 108 -7.82 -12.97 34.11
N ASP A 109 -6.73 -12.97 34.84
CA ASP A 109 -6.36 -11.82 35.66
C ASP A 109 -6.00 -10.63 34.78
N MET A 110 -6.26 -9.43 35.29
CA MET A 110 -5.92 -8.16 34.63
C MET A 110 -4.39 -7.99 34.46
N HIS A 111 -3.60 -8.75 35.20
CA HIS A 111 -2.14 -8.73 35.06
C HIS A 111 -1.67 -9.41 33.77
N ASP A 112 -2.44 -10.38 33.24
CA ASP A 112 -2.05 -11.16 32.05
C ASP A 112 -2.90 -10.83 30.82
N THR A 113 -4.02 -10.11 30.96
CA THR A 113 -4.97 -9.85 29.88
C THR A 113 -5.31 -8.37 29.75
N PHE A 114 -5.24 -7.82 28.54
CA PHE A 114 -5.70 -6.46 28.24
C PHE A 114 -7.21 -6.46 28.03
N TYR A 115 -7.98 -6.06 29.03
CA TYR A 115 -9.41 -5.80 28.91
C TYR A 115 -9.66 -4.38 28.36
N LEU A 116 -10.62 -4.26 27.45
CA LEU A 116 -10.98 -2.99 26.80
C LEU A 116 -12.19 -2.31 27.44
N ASP A 117 -12.92 -3.01 28.30
CA ASP A 117 -14.08 -2.49 29.01
C ASP A 117 -14.05 -2.86 30.50
N GLU A 118 -14.73 -2.05 31.32
CA GLU A 118 -14.85 -2.28 32.76
C GLU A 118 -15.60 -3.57 33.12
N LYS A 119 -16.47 -4.03 32.22
CA LYS A 119 -17.26 -5.26 32.40
C LYS A 119 -16.49 -6.52 31.99
N LYS A 120 -15.25 -6.37 31.55
CA LYS A 120 -14.38 -7.46 31.07
C LYS A 120 -14.99 -8.31 29.94
N GLN A 121 -15.90 -7.73 29.14
CA GLN A 121 -16.56 -8.45 28.05
C GLN A 121 -15.74 -8.45 26.75
N LYS A 122 -14.90 -7.43 26.57
CA LYS A 122 -14.01 -7.30 25.41
C LYS A 122 -12.57 -7.21 25.87
N LEU A 123 -11.70 -7.89 25.14
CA LEU A 123 -10.28 -7.97 25.43
C LEU A 123 -9.47 -8.06 24.14
N LEU A 124 -8.17 -7.80 24.23
CA LEU A 124 -7.22 -8.19 23.20
C LEU A 124 -6.92 -9.68 23.38
N ARG A 125 -7.08 -10.48 22.31
CA ARG A 125 -6.90 -11.92 22.39
C ARG A 125 -5.50 -12.30 22.90
N THR A 126 -5.45 -13.21 23.85
CA THR A 126 -4.21 -13.68 24.49
C THR A 126 -3.55 -14.84 23.75
N HIS A 127 -4.25 -15.42 22.80
CA HIS A 127 -3.83 -16.49 21.90
C HIS A 127 -4.70 -16.51 20.64
N THR A 128 -4.36 -17.32 19.64
CA THR A 128 -5.15 -17.40 18.39
C THR A 128 -6.29 -18.43 18.43
N SER A 129 -6.43 -19.18 19.53
CA SER A 129 -7.50 -20.19 19.72
C SER A 129 -8.94 -19.67 19.54
N PRO A 130 -9.29 -18.40 19.81
CA PRO A 130 -10.61 -17.86 19.47
C PRO A 130 -11.02 -18.07 18.01
N VAL A 131 -10.06 -18.09 17.07
CA VAL A 131 -10.32 -18.39 15.66
C VAL A 131 -10.84 -19.81 15.49
N GLN A 132 -10.29 -20.77 16.22
CA GLN A 132 -10.76 -22.17 16.22
C GLN A 132 -12.21 -22.25 16.71
N ILE A 133 -12.56 -21.53 17.79
CA ILE A 133 -13.93 -21.46 18.32
C ILE A 133 -14.87 -20.87 17.28
N ARG A 134 -14.47 -19.76 16.63
CA ARG A 134 -15.29 -19.12 15.59
C ARG A 134 -15.53 -20.05 14.41
N THR A 135 -14.53 -20.79 13.97
CA THR A 135 -14.64 -21.77 12.88
C THR A 135 -15.60 -22.90 13.28
N MET A 136 -15.44 -23.45 14.49
CA MET A 136 -16.33 -24.52 14.99
C MET A 136 -17.77 -24.08 15.23
N LEU A 137 -18.00 -22.80 15.52
CA LEU A 137 -19.37 -22.25 15.63
C LEU A 137 -20.03 -22.01 14.28
N LYS A 138 -19.22 -21.79 13.23
CA LYS A 138 -19.71 -21.51 11.87
C LYS A 138 -19.97 -22.78 11.07
N ASP A 139 -19.08 -23.76 11.18
CA ASP A 139 -19.07 -24.96 10.35
C ASP A 139 -19.07 -26.25 11.20
N LYS A 140 -19.18 -27.39 10.55
CA LYS A 140 -19.14 -28.73 11.18
C LYS A 140 -17.85 -29.46 10.77
N PRO A 141 -17.31 -30.35 11.64
CA PRO A 141 -16.19 -31.20 11.29
C PRO A 141 -16.40 -31.99 9.99
N PRO A 142 -15.32 -32.32 9.26
CA PRO A 142 -13.93 -32.25 9.68
C PRO A 142 -13.32 -30.85 9.57
N PHE A 143 -12.41 -30.50 10.49
CA PHE A 143 -11.63 -29.26 10.47
C PHE A 143 -10.15 -29.56 10.27
N LYS A 144 -9.51 -28.79 9.43
CA LYS A 144 -8.07 -28.85 9.20
C LYS A 144 -7.59 -27.43 8.90
N ILE A 145 -7.32 -26.67 9.95
CA ILE A 145 -7.07 -25.22 9.89
C ILE A 145 -5.80 -24.83 10.63
N ILE A 146 -5.16 -23.75 10.20
CA ILE A 146 -4.21 -22.97 10.98
C ILE A 146 -4.74 -21.57 11.21
N ALA A 147 -4.41 -21.00 12.36
CA ALA A 147 -4.81 -19.65 12.77
C ALA A 147 -3.57 -18.81 13.09
N PRO A 148 -2.94 -18.18 12.08
CA PRO A 148 -1.87 -17.21 12.30
C PRO A 148 -2.46 -15.88 12.81
N GLY A 149 -1.72 -15.18 13.67
CA GLY A 149 -2.16 -13.87 14.10
C GLY A 149 -1.34 -13.26 15.23
N ARG A 150 -1.70 -12.02 15.56
CA ARG A 150 -1.14 -11.30 16.71
C ARG A 150 -1.86 -11.71 17.98
N THR A 151 -1.13 -11.76 19.06
CA THR A 151 -1.63 -12.05 20.41
C THR A 151 -1.06 -11.03 21.38
N TYR A 152 -1.75 -10.83 22.49
CA TYR A 152 -1.47 -9.73 23.41
C TYR A 152 -1.50 -10.22 24.85
N ARG A 153 -0.46 -9.90 25.62
CA ARG A 153 -0.38 -10.19 27.05
C ARG A 153 0.17 -8.97 27.79
N SER A 154 -0.34 -8.66 28.93
CA SER A 154 0.08 -7.49 29.66
C SER A 154 1.41 -7.65 30.41
N ASP A 155 2.13 -8.73 30.13
CA ASP A 155 3.50 -8.92 30.59
C ASP A 155 4.40 -7.80 30.11
N SER A 156 5.07 -7.14 31.04
CA SER A 156 5.99 -6.03 30.74
C SER A 156 7.28 -6.21 31.52
N ASP A 157 8.15 -7.07 31.02
CA ASP A 157 9.51 -7.22 31.53
C ASP A 157 10.54 -7.13 30.42
N GLN A 158 11.83 -7.31 30.75
CA GLN A 158 12.92 -7.21 29.78
C GLN A 158 12.93 -8.34 28.74
N THR A 159 12.19 -9.42 28.97
CA THR A 159 12.20 -10.65 28.15
C THR A 159 10.90 -10.88 27.42
N HIS A 160 9.80 -10.19 27.79
CA HIS A 160 8.48 -10.35 27.22
C HIS A 160 8.02 -9.12 26.46
N SER A 161 7.48 -9.33 25.27
CA SER A 161 6.81 -8.31 24.49
C SER A 161 5.30 -8.38 24.74
N PRO A 162 4.62 -7.25 24.97
CA PRO A 162 3.16 -7.23 25.17
C PRO A 162 2.38 -7.68 23.93
N MET A 163 3.01 -7.71 22.77
CA MET A 163 2.45 -8.21 21.51
C MET A 163 3.44 -9.16 20.86
N PHE A 164 2.98 -10.33 20.44
CA PHE A 164 3.75 -11.30 19.67
C PHE A 164 2.87 -12.00 18.65
N HIS A 165 3.49 -12.73 17.73
CA HIS A 165 2.78 -13.49 16.71
C HIS A 165 2.74 -14.97 17.10
N GLN A 166 1.60 -15.61 16.82
CA GLN A 166 1.36 -17.01 17.10
C GLN A 166 0.69 -17.68 15.89
N VAL A 167 0.99 -18.95 15.69
CA VAL A 167 0.29 -19.80 14.73
C VAL A 167 -0.19 -21.02 15.49
N GLU A 168 -1.48 -21.26 15.51
CA GLU A 168 -2.08 -22.48 16.08
C GLU A 168 -2.67 -23.34 14.97
N GLY A 169 -2.60 -24.68 15.16
CA GLY A 169 -3.21 -25.63 14.24
C GLY A 169 -4.33 -26.42 14.92
N LEU A 170 -5.41 -26.66 14.19
CA LEU A 170 -6.51 -27.52 14.61
C LEU A 170 -6.79 -28.56 13.54
N HIS A 171 -6.77 -29.84 13.93
CA HIS A 171 -7.23 -30.93 13.09
C HIS A 171 -8.25 -31.78 13.85
N ILE A 172 -9.50 -31.80 13.39
CA ILE A 172 -10.58 -32.61 13.93
C ILE A 172 -11.16 -33.47 12.81
N ASP A 173 -11.01 -34.77 12.92
CA ASP A 173 -11.59 -35.75 12.00
C ASP A 173 -11.80 -37.09 12.72
N LYS A 174 -12.46 -38.05 12.04
CA LYS A 174 -12.59 -39.39 12.55
C LYS A 174 -11.25 -40.11 12.55
N ASN A 175 -10.94 -40.83 13.66
CA ASN A 175 -9.71 -41.62 13.80
C ASN A 175 -8.39 -40.85 13.77
N ILE A 176 -8.41 -39.57 14.12
CA ILE A 176 -7.19 -38.78 14.33
C ILE A 176 -6.73 -38.88 15.77
N ASN A 177 -5.49 -39.24 15.94
CA ASN A 177 -4.76 -39.20 17.22
C ASN A 177 -3.34 -38.71 16.97
N MET A 178 -2.73 -38.13 17.98
CA MET A 178 -1.32 -37.76 17.95
C MET A 178 -0.46 -38.98 18.20
#